data_3861897b613a14d6f178c7b3a08f8f9b
#
_entry.id   3861897b613a14d6f178c7b3a08f8f9b
#
_cell.length_a   1.000
_cell.length_b   1.000
_cell.length_c   1.000
_cell.angle_alpha   90.00
_cell.angle_beta   90.00
_cell.angle_gamma   90.00
#
_symmetry.space_group_name_H-M   'P 1'
#
loop_
_entity.id
_entity.type
_entity.pdbx_description
1 polymer ?
#
loop_
_entity_poly.entity_id
_entity_poly.type
_entity_poly.pdbx_seq_one_letter_code
_entity_poly.pdbx_strand_id
1 'polypeptide(L)' 'MDYKKEIIEMLEKIHSEKMIKFIYGCVKRVYKEERAGR' A
#
# COMPACT_ATOMS: atom_id res chain seq x y z
N MET A 1 -5.96 17.08 1.12
CA MET A 1 -6.41 15.71 0.80
C MET A 1 -5.53 14.70 1.52
N ASP A 2 -6.15 13.76 2.21
CA ASP A 2 -5.41 12.74 2.95
C ASP A 2 -5.27 11.46 2.12
N TYR A 3 -4.20 11.38 1.39
CA TYR A 3 -3.95 10.24 0.50
C TYR A 3 -3.82 8.93 1.28
N LYS A 4 -3.17 8.98 2.43
CA LYS A 4 -2.98 7.78 3.24
C LYS A 4 -4.33 7.22 3.70
N LYS A 5 -5.22 8.08 4.14
CA LYS A 5 -6.54 7.66 4.58
C LYS A 5 -7.33 7.06 3.43
N GLU A 6 -7.25 7.66 2.25
CA GLU A 6 -7.95 7.15 1.09
C GLU A 6 -7.44 5.79 0.67
N ILE A 7 -6.12 5.59 0.77
CA ILE A 7 -5.53 4.28 0.45
C ILE A 7 -6.07 3.21 1.38
N ILE A 8 -6.13 3.52 2.67
CA ILE A 8 -6.64 2.58 3.66
C ILE A 8 -8.10 2.23 3.39
N GLU A 9 -8.92 3.23 3.07
CA GLU A 9 -10.32 3.00 2.76
C GLU A 9 -10.50 2.12 1.53
N MET A 10 -9.71 2.34 0.50
CA MET A 10 -9.79 1.53 -0.70
C MET A 10 -9.36 0.10 -0.42
N LEU A 11 -8.30 -0.08 0.38
CA LEU A 11 -7.83 -1.41 0.75
C LEU A 11 -8.90 -2.21 1.49
N GLU A 12 -9.66 -1.53 2.34
CA GLU A 12 -10.72 -2.20 3.10
C GLU A 12 -11.85 -2.71 2.20
N LYS A 13 -11.99 -2.12 1.02
CA LYS A 13 -13.03 -2.52 0.07
C LYS A 13 -12.56 -3.57 -0.93
N ILE A 14 -11.27 -3.83 -0.96
CA ILE A 14 -10.72 -4.86 -1.85
C ILE A 14 -10.75 -6.19 -1.13
N HIS A 15 -11.42 -7.16 -1.73
CA HIS A 15 -11.59 -8.48 -1.14
C HIS A 15 -10.78 -9.58 -1.83
N SER A 16 -10.13 -9.25 -2.92
CA SER A 16 -9.29 -10.20 -3.64
C SER A 16 -7.94 -10.33 -2.95
N GLU A 17 -7.68 -11.50 -2.41
CA GLU A 17 -6.42 -11.77 -1.72
C GLU A 17 -5.23 -11.61 -2.65
N LYS A 18 -5.41 -12.01 -3.91
CA LYS A 18 -4.37 -11.89 -4.92
C LYS A 18 -3.99 -10.44 -5.15
N MET A 19 -4.99 -9.55 -5.22
CA MET A 19 -4.76 -8.13 -5.40
C MET A 19 -4.11 -7.51 -4.16
N ILE A 20 -4.54 -7.95 -2.99
CA ILE A 20 -3.95 -7.47 -1.74
C ILE A 20 -2.47 -7.81 -1.67
N LYS A 21 -2.10 -9.02 -2.08
CA LYS A 21 -0.70 -9.43 -2.10
C LYS A 21 0.13 -8.56 -3.05
N PHE A 22 -0.45 -8.23 -4.19
CA PHE A 22 0.20 -7.38 -5.16
C PHE A 22 0.46 -5.99 -4.57
N ILE A 23 -0.56 -5.43 -3.96
CA ILE A 23 -0.45 -4.12 -3.33
C ILE A 23 0.55 -4.13 -2.18
N TYR A 24 0.54 -5.20 -1.41
CA TYR A 24 1.48 -5.37 -0.31
C TYR A 24 2.92 -5.29 -0.80
N GLY A 25 3.20 -5.97 -1.91
CA GLY A 25 4.54 -5.94 -2.49
C GLY A 25 4.95 -4.53 -2.92
N CYS A 26 4.02 -3.81 -3.52
CA CYS A 26 4.28 -2.43 -3.94
C CYS A 26 4.55 -1.51 -2.75
N VAL A 27 3.71 -1.60 -1.73
CA VAL A 27 3.86 -0.78 -0.53
C VAL A 27 5.17 -1.10 0.19
N LYS A 28 5.49 -2.38 0.27
CA LYS A 28 6.72 -2.81 0.92
C LYS A 28 7.95 -2.25 0.22
N ARG A 29 7.92 -2.22 -1.11
CA ARG A 29 9.03 -1.68 -1.89
C ARG A 29 9.17 -0.18 -1.65
N VAL A 30 8.07 0.54 -1.70
CA VAL A 30 8.08 1.99 -1.45
C VAL A 30 8.59 2.29 -0.05
N TYR A 31 8.16 1.51 0.91
CA TYR A 31 8.58 1.66 2.29
C TYR A 31 10.09 1.50 2.44
N LYS A 32 10.64 0.49 1.79
CA LYS A 32 12.07 0.24 1.85
C LYS A 32 12.87 1.36 1.17
N GLU A 33 12.38 1.85 0.05
CA GLU A 33 13.04 2.93 -0.67
C GLU A 33 13.08 4.21 0.16
N GLU A 34 12.01 4.51 0.85
CA GLU A 34 11.96 5.69 1.69
C GLU A 34 12.96 5.59 2.83
N ARG A 35 13.06 4.42 3.44
CA ARG A 35 14.01 4.21 4.52
C ARG A 35 15.45 4.26 4.03
N ALA A 36 15.70 3.69 2.86
CA ALA A 36 17.04 3.67 2.29
C ALA A 36 17.50 5.05 1.83
N GLY A 37 16.54 5.89 1.46
CA GLY A 37 16.84 7.23 0.99
C GLY A 37 17.23 8.20 2.09
N ARG A 38 17.24 7.73 3.32
CA ARG A 38 17.61 8.54 4.47
C ARG A 38 18.89 8.03 5.11
#